data_a2da6afb021344ff80d3dbb2629477c4
#
_entry.id   a2da6afb021344ff80d3dbb2629477c4
#
_cell.length_a   1.000
_cell.length_b   1.000
_cell.length_c   1.000
_cell.angle_alpha   90.00
_cell.angle_beta   90.00
_cell.angle_gamma   90.00
#
_symmetry.space_group_name_H-M   'P 1'
#
loop_
_entity.id
_entity.type
_entity.pdbx_description
1 polymer ?
#
loop_
_entity_poly.entity_id
_entity_poly.type
_entity_poly.pdbx_seq_one_letter_code
_entity_poly.pdbx_strand_id
1 'polypeptide(L)'
;MANLAIIGGHSVNGVAKLHTELLKEDTLRDFYNLYPEKFNNKTNGIVQRRWTQITDQPLSKTIDKWIGSGWRSDIHELRKLNDLVDNPEVLNDFYHVKQEAKAHLAAYIKETTGIEVSTDAIFDVQVKRLHAYKHQLLNVLNIIKQYRDLKDNPDKDIVQHVYIFGAKAAPGYHFAKSVIKVINELANLINNDISLNGKLKVVFLENYNVSLAELIIPAANVSEQISLASKEASGASNMKFMMTGAITLATLDGANIEIKDEVGSDNIVIFGMDKDDIYRHYERHDYYSRSIYENNTIIRCVVDSFINGTIPNIQGEGTEIYESLIMYNDEYFLLEDFTAYVEAQEKIDQPYRNQDQWMRMSFINIANSDKFISDDTITQYAKEIWQLKN
;
A
#
# COMPACT_ATOMS: atom_id res chain seq x y z
N MET A 1 18.74 22.96 -6.12
CA MET A 1 17.87 23.54 -5.05
C MET A 1 18.12 22.85 -3.70
N ALA A 2 18.20 21.50 -3.61
CA ALA A 2 18.47 20.82 -2.34
C ALA A 2 19.73 21.32 -1.63
N ASN A 3 20.85 21.42 -2.32
CA ASN A 3 22.13 21.90 -1.74
C ASN A 3 21.99 23.30 -1.14
N LEU A 4 21.31 24.21 -1.85
CA LEU A 4 21.10 25.57 -1.37
C LEU A 4 20.20 25.60 -0.11
N ALA A 5 19.16 24.76 -0.08
CA ALA A 5 18.27 24.62 1.07
C ALA A 5 19.00 24.08 2.31
N ILE A 6 19.90 23.10 2.14
CA ILE A 6 20.69 22.53 3.24
C ILE A 6 21.68 23.56 3.81
N ILE A 7 22.35 24.32 2.94
CA ILE A 7 23.32 25.36 3.38
C ILE A 7 22.58 26.50 4.09
N GLY A 8 21.49 27.00 3.51
CA GLY A 8 20.71 28.11 4.03
C GLY A 8 19.80 27.78 5.21
N GLY A 9 19.40 26.54 5.36
CA GLY A 9 18.56 26.05 6.46
C GLY A 9 19.37 25.69 7.70
N HIS A 10 18.75 25.72 8.87
CA HIS A 10 19.38 25.27 10.12
C HIS A 10 19.04 23.84 10.52
N SER A 11 18.07 23.20 9.86
CA SER A 11 17.66 21.85 10.11
C SER A 11 17.32 21.11 8.81
N VAL A 12 17.67 19.83 8.74
CA VAL A 12 17.36 18.89 7.66
C VAL A 12 16.72 17.68 8.31
N ASN A 13 15.45 17.39 8.01
CA ASN A 13 14.81 16.22 8.57
C ASN A 13 14.40 15.21 7.49
N GLY A 14 14.61 13.93 7.79
CA GLY A 14 13.90 12.86 7.14
C GLY A 14 12.47 12.74 7.67
N VAL A 15 11.61 12.04 6.93
CA VAL A 15 10.17 11.93 7.22
C VAL A 15 9.73 10.53 7.64
N ALA A 16 10.68 9.62 7.82
CA ALA A 16 10.63 8.32 8.47
C ALA A 16 12.05 7.94 8.92
N LYS A 17 12.18 7.02 9.86
CA LYS A 17 13.50 6.62 10.39
C LYS A 17 14.44 6.14 9.27
N LEU A 18 13.99 5.16 8.46
CA LEU A 18 14.80 4.64 7.35
C LEU A 18 15.20 5.75 6.38
N HIS A 19 14.28 6.60 5.98
CA HIS A 19 14.56 7.72 5.09
C HIS A 19 15.64 8.66 5.66
N THR A 20 15.57 8.93 6.95
CA THR A 20 16.57 9.77 7.63
C THR A 20 17.96 9.14 7.56
N GLU A 21 18.09 7.83 7.79
CA GLU A 21 19.37 7.13 7.68
C GLU A 21 19.89 7.13 6.22
N LEU A 22 19.03 6.90 5.23
CA LEU A 22 19.40 7.00 3.81
C LEU A 22 19.88 8.40 3.42
N LEU A 23 19.28 9.46 3.97
CA LEU A 23 19.79 10.84 3.75
C LEU A 23 21.21 11.01 4.30
N LYS A 24 21.52 10.44 5.47
CA LYS A 24 22.83 10.55 6.13
C LYS A 24 23.89 9.66 5.47
N GLU A 25 23.52 8.42 5.11
CA GLU A 25 24.47 7.41 4.66
C GLU A 25 24.76 7.47 3.15
N ASP A 26 23.80 7.95 2.36
CA ASP A 26 23.85 7.92 0.89
C ASP A 26 23.55 9.30 0.28
N THR A 27 22.28 9.68 0.19
CA THR A 27 21.80 10.79 -0.64
C THR A 27 22.43 12.14 -0.32
N LEU A 28 22.64 12.43 0.96
CA LEU A 28 23.18 13.70 1.47
C LEU A 28 24.41 13.49 2.37
N ARG A 29 25.11 12.38 2.19
CA ARG A 29 26.24 11.96 3.03
C ARG A 29 27.31 13.07 3.18
N ASP A 30 27.64 13.77 2.12
CA ASP A 30 28.67 14.82 2.17
C ASP A 30 28.22 16.00 3.03
N PHE A 31 26.94 16.37 2.97
CA PHE A 31 26.37 17.40 3.85
C PHE A 31 26.24 16.92 5.29
N TYR A 32 25.91 15.64 5.51
CA TYR A 32 25.89 15.08 6.85
C TYR A 32 27.27 15.07 7.50
N ASN A 33 28.32 14.74 6.74
CA ASN A 33 29.69 14.81 7.23
C ASN A 33 30.14 16.23 7.60
N LEU A 34 29.61 17.25 6.92
CA LEU A 34 29.94 18.66 7.19
C LEU A 34 29.08 19.27 8.32
N TYR A 35 27.83 18.86 8.43
CA TYR A 35 26.82 19.45 9.33
C TYR A 35 25.95 18.38 10.00
N PRO A 36 26.55 17.42 10.76
CA PRO A 36 25.78 16.29 11.32
C PRO A 36 24.67 16.75 12.27
N GLU A 37 24.84 17.89 12.96
CA GLU A 37 23.88 18.44 13.90
C GLU A 37 22.59 18.95 13.23
N LYS A 38 22.59 19.22 11.93
CA LYS A 38 21.39 19.64 11.20
C LYS A 38 20.43 18.48 10.95
N PHE A 39 20.93 17.23 10.91
CA PHE A 39 20.15 16.08 10.46
C PHE A 39 19.39 15.42 11.61
N ASN A 40 18.09 15.29 11.43
CA ASN A 40 17.21 14.62 12.42
C ASN A 40 16.05 13.93 11.72
N ASN A 41 15.29 13.13 12.48
CA ASN A 41 14.05 12.48 12.01
C ASN A 41 12.84 13.15 12.61
N LYS A 42 11.84 13.42 11.76
CA LYS A 42 10.47 13.75 12.17
C LYS A 42 9.54 12.89 11.32
N THR A 43 9.17 11.72 11.85
CA THR A 43 8.26 10.83 11.15
C THR A 43 6.95 11.54 10.86
N ASN A 44 6.47 11.43 9.62
CA ASN A 44 5.21 12.03 9.22
C ASN A 44 4.06 11.49 10.07
N GLY A 45 3.05 12.33 10.22
CA GLY A 45 1.76 11.95 10.78
C GLY A 45 0.61 12.43 9.89
N ILE A 46 -0.56 11.92 10.15
CA ILE A 46 -1.82 12.26 9.47
C ILE A 46 -2.77 12.97 10.41
N VAL A 47 -3.71 13.73 9.85
CA VAL A 47 -4.74 14.42 10.64
C VAL A 47 -5.82 13.42 11.05
N GLN A 48 -5.69 12.89 12.27
CA GLN A 48 -6.61 11.88 12.83
C GLN A 48 -8.06 12.38 12.87
N ARG A 49 -8.30 13.66 13.15
CA ARG A 49 -9.63 14.26 13.13
C ARG A 49 -10.32 14.10 11.78
N ARG A 50 -9.59 14.30 10.69
CA ARG A 50 -10.14 14.10 9.36
C ARG A 50 -10.33 12.60 9.05
N TRP A 51 -9.28 11.80 9.20
CA TRP A 51 -9.25 10.43 8.68
C TRP A 51 -10.00 9.40 9.53
N THR A 52 -10.31 9.73 10.79
CA THR A 52 -11.17 8.90 11.64
C THR A 52 -12.48 9.58 11.95
N GLN A 53 -12.43 10.80 12.56
CA GLN A 53 -13.64 11.40 13.13
C GLN A 53 -14.61 11.95 12.10
N ILE A 54 -14.11 12.47 10.96
CA ILE A 54 -14.96 13.03 9.89
C ILE A 54 -15.26 11.98 8.83
N THR A 55 -14.23 11.30 8.34
CA THR A 55 -14.32 10.38 7.22
C THR A 55 -15.02 9.08 7.59
N ASP A 56 -14.77 8.56 8.79
CA ASP A 56 -15.33 7.28 9.28
C ASP A 56 -16.11 7.49 10.58
N GLN A 57 -17.25 8.14 10.46
CA GLN A 57 -18.12 8.39 11.62
C GLN A 57 -18.64 7.11 12.28
N PRO A 58 -19.02 6.04 11.55
CA PRO A 58 -19.38 4.77 12.18
C PRO A 58 -18.24 4.21 13.04
N LEU A 59 -16.99 4.21 12.55
CA LEU A 59 -15.83 3.80 13.34
C LEU A 59 -15.67 4.66 14.60
N SER A 60 -15.76 5.98 14.47
CA SER A 60 -15.64 6.90 15.59
C SER A 60 -16.68 6.65 16.68
N LYS A 61 -17.94 6.43 16.30
CA LYS A 61 -19.02 6.13 17.25
C LYS A 61 -18.81 4.79 17.94
N THR A 62 -18.29 3.82 17.22
CA THR A 62 -17.97 2.49 17.76
C THR A 62 -16.82 2.57 18.76
N ILE A 63 -15.78 3.36 18.47
CA ILE A 63 -14.70 3.63 19.43
C ILE A 63 -15.25 4.33 20.69
N ASP A 64 -16.10 5.36 20.52
CA ASP A 64 -16.77 6.03 21.66
C ASP A 64 -17.56 5.07 22.55
N LYS A 65 -18.26 4.11 21.94
CA LYS A 65 -19.03 3.10 22.65
C LYS A 65 -18.17 2.28 23.62
N TRP A 66 -16.96 1.92 23.18
CA TRP A 66 -16.13 0.97 23.90
C TRP A 66 -15.10 1.59 24.84
N ILE A 67 -14.53 2.74 24.52
CA ILE A 67 -13.50 3.40 25.34
C ILE A 67 -13.86 4.83 25.77
N GLY A 68 -15.09 5.28 25.46
CA GLY A 68 -15.49 6.66 25.71
C GLY A 68 -14.93 7.63 24.68
N SER A 69 -15.32 8.91 24.77
CA SER A 69 -14.96 9.92 23.77
C SER A 69 -13.64 10.66 24.04
N GLY A 70 -12.90 10.29 25.08
CA GLY A 70 -11.64 10.95 25.47
C GLY A 70 -10.58 10.90 24.37
N TRP A 71 -10.51 9.82 23.60
CA TRP A 71 -9.59 9.66 22.48
C TRP A 71 -9.73 10.73 21.38
N ARG A 72 -10.88 11.40 21.31
CA ARG A 72 -11.10 12.49 20.34
C ARG A 72 -10.24 13.71 20.65
N SER A 73 -9.91 13.92 21.91
CA SER A 73 -9.05 14.98 22.40
C SER A 73 -7.61 14.51 22.62
N ASP A 74 -7.44 13.29 23.11
CA ASP A 74 -6.16 12.62 23.30
C ASP A 74 -6.17 11.28 22.53
N ILE A 75 -5.63 11.31 21.32
CA ILE A 75 -5.64 10.15 20.41
C ILE A 75 -4.88 8.94 20.98
N HIS A 76 -3.94 9.16 21.93
CA HIS A 76 -3.21 8.06 22.55
C HIS A 76 -4.10 7.17 23.41
N GLU A 77 -5.30 7.62 23.76
CA GLU A 77 -6.31 6.78 24.39
C GLU A 77 -6.82 5.64 23.48
N LEU A 78 -6.56 5.66 22.15
CA LEU A 78 -6.86 4.52 21.28
C LEU A 78 -6.20 3.23 21.76
N ARG A 79 -5.05 3.32 22.42
CA ARG A 79 -4.35 2.15 22.98
C ARG A 79 -5.17 1.38 24.01
N LYS A 80 -6.19 1.98 24.63
CA LYS A 80 -7.17 1.29 25.50
C LYS A 80 -7.93 0.17 24.76
N LEU A 81 -8.04 0.28 23.44
CA LEU A 81 -8.62 -0.78 22.62
C LEU A 81 -7.84 -2.10 22.74
N ASN A 82 -6.53 -2.07 22.93
CA ASN A 82 -5.74 -3.31 23.04
C ASN A 82 -6.23 -4.23 24.17
N ASP A 83 -6.80 -3.68 25.26
CA ASP A 83 -7.37 -4.47 26.36
C ASP A 83 -8.68 -5.19 25.94
N LEU A 84 -9.26 -4.85 24.81
CA LEU A 84 -10.54 -5.36 24.30
C LEU A 84 -10.36 -6.33 23.11
N VAL A 85 -9.13 -6.63 22.69
CA VAL A 85 -8.83 -7.42 21.47
C VAL A 85 -9.44 -8.83 21.50
N ASP A 86 -9.65 -9.39 22.69
CA ASP A 86 -10.24 -10.71 22.87
C ASP A 86 -11.76 -10.70 23.11
N ASN A 87 -12.40 -9.53 23.06
CA ASN A 87 -13.84 -9.41 23.25
C ASN A 87 -14.58 -9.59 21.92
N PRO A 88 -15.36 -10.69 21.74
CA PRO A 88 -16.02 -10.96 20.48
C PRO A 88 -17.11 -9.94 20.11
N GLU A 89 -17.77 -9.30 21.09
CA GLU A 89 -18.76 -8.26 20.82
C GLU A 89 -18.12 -7.01 20.24
N VAL A 90 -16.94 -6.65 20.74
CA VAL A 90 -16.13 -5.55 20.20
C VAL A 90 -15.74 -5.83 18.76
N LEU A 91 -15.13 -6.99 18.50
CA LEU A 91 -14.69 -7.38 17.15
C LEU A 91 -15.86 -7.41 16.17
N ASN A 92 -17.03 -7.89 16.60
CA ASN A 92 -18.24 -7.91 15.78
C ASN A 92 -18.73 -6.49 15.44
N ASP A 93 -18.71 -5.55 16.38
CA ASP A 93 -19.07 -4.16 16.09
C ASP A 93 -18.13 -3.54 15.04
N PHE A 94 -16.82 -3.75 15.16
CA PHE A 94 -15.84 -3.25 14.18
C PHE A 94 -15.97 -3.94 12.81
N TYR A 95 -16.36 -5.23 12.80
CA TYR A 95 -16.70 -5.92 11.56
C TYR A 95 -17.86 -5.24 10.83
N HIS A 96 -18.95 -4.93 11.54
CA HIS A 96 -20.12 -4.26 10.94
C HIS A 96 -19.76 -2.87 10.40
N VAL A 97 -18.94 -2.10 11.10
CA VAL A 97 -18.41 -0.82 10.59
C VAL A 97 -17.67 -1.01 9.27
N LYS A 98 -16.79 -2.00 9.19
CA LYS A 98 -16.05 -2.31 7.95
C LYS A 98 -17.01 -2.71 6.82
N GLN A 99 -18.01 -3.54 7.10
CA GLN A 99 -19.00 -3.96 6.10
C GLN A 99 -19.86 -2.79 5.59
N GLU A 100 -20.24 -1.84 6.45
CA GLU A 100 -20.94 -0.62 6.05
C GLU A 100 -20.08 0.22 5.08
N ALA A 101 -18.81 0.45 5.41
CA ALA A 101 -17.89 1.19 4.55
C ALA A 101 -17.68 0.49 3.20
N LYS A 102 -17.56 -0.84 3.19
CA LYS A 102 -17.46 -1.65 1.96
C LYS A 102 -18.73 -1.55 1.11
N ALA A 103 -19.91 -1.57 1.72
CA ALA A 103 -21.16 -1.42 1.00
C ALA A 103 -21.26 -0.04 0.32
N HIS A 104 -20.84 1.04 0.98
CA HIS A 104 -20.83 2.37 0.40
C HIS A 104 -19.87 2.46 -0.80
N LEU A 105 -18.66 1.90 -0.67
CA LEU A 105 -17.71 1.88 -1.79
C LEU A 105 -18.20 0.99 -2.94
N ALA A 106 -18.79 -0.16 -2.65
CA ALA A 106 -19.36 -1.04 -3.67
C ALA A 106 -20.47 -0.36 -4.48
N ALA A 107 -21.34 0.41 -3.80
CA ALA A 107 -22.39 1.20 -4.45
C ALA A 107 -21.78 2.27 -5.39
N TYR A 108 -20.76 2.99 -4.92
CA TYR A 108 -20.04 3.97 -5.73
C TYR A 108 -19.35 3.33 -6.95
N ILE A 109 -18.68 2.18 -6.77
CA ILE A 109 -18.04 1.44 -7.87
C ILE A 109 -19.11 1.07 -8.92
N LYS A 110 -20.26 0.52 -8.48
CA LYS A 110 -21.35 0.16 -9.39
C LYS A 110 -21.89 1.37 -10.15
N GLU A 111 -22.12 2.49 -9.46
CA GLU A 111 -22.63 3.73 -10.05
C GLU A 111 -21.67 4.30 -11.12
N THR A 112 -20.37 4.33 -10.81
CA THR A 112 -19.39 5.04 -11.65
C THR A 112 -18.76 4.17 -12.74
N THR A 113 -18.69 2.86 -12.53
CA THR A 113 -17.99 1.92 -13.45
C THR A 113 -18.93 0.85 -14.02
N GLY A 114 -20.11 0.65 -13.45
CA GLY A 114 -21.00 -0.46 -13.79
C GLY A 114 -20.55 -1.83 -13.24
N ILE A 115 -19.43 -1.90 -12.52
CA ILE A 115 -18.89 -3.15 -11.99
C ILE A 115 -19.58 -3.47 -10.66
N GLU A 116 -20.12 -4.67 -10.55
CA GLU A 116 -20.66 -5.20 -9.26
C GLU A 116 -19.54 -5.94 -8.52
N VAL A 117 -19.37 -5.61 -7.25
CA VAL A 117 -18.41 -6.24 -6.35
C VAL A 117 -19.10 -6.74 -5.07
N SER A 118 -18.66 -7.90 -4.57
CA SER A 118 -19.17 -8.47 -3.33
C SER A 118 -18.46 -7.83 -2.13
N THR A 119 -19.23 -7.47 -1.10
CA THR A 119 -18.65 -6.98 0.18
C THR A 119 -18.01 -8.11 1.00
N ASP A 120 -18.22 -9.37 0.65
CA ASP A 120 -17.53 -10.51 1.27
C ASP A 120 -16.12 -10.71 0.72
N ALA A 121 -15.81 -10.15 -0.47
CA ALA A 121 -14.48 -10.21 -1.07
C ALA A 121 -13.47 -9.37 -0.29
N ILE A 122 -12.18 -9.71 -0.38
CA ILE A 122 -11.10 -8.82 0.07
C ILE A 122 -11.08 -7.58 -0.84
N PHE A 123 -11.21 -6.39 -0.25
CA PHE A 123 -10.94 -5.13 -0.93
C PHE A 123 -9.45 -4.81 -0.79
N ASP A 124 -8.68 -5.19 -1.82
CA ASP A 124 -7.25 -4.97 -1.92
C ASP A 124 -7.00 -3.65 -2.65
N VAL A 125 -6.39 -2.69 -1.97
CA VAL A 125 -6.39 -1.29 -2.40
C VAL A 125 -5.00 -0.75 -2.63
N GLN A 126 -4.74 -0.30 -3.86
CA GLN A 126 -3.53 0.40 -4.26
C GLN A 126 -3.87 1.76 -4.88
N VAL A 127 -4.11 2.76 -4.04
CA VAL A 127 -4.49 4.11 -4.46
C VAL A 127 -3.37 5.10 -4.14
N LYS A 128 -2.63 5.47 -5.18
CA LYS A 128 -1.48 6.39 -5.10
C LYS A 128 -1.08 6.87 -6.49
N ARG A 129 -0.32 7.96 -6.58
CA ARG A 129 0.26 8.40 -7.86
C ARG A 129 0.99 7.23 -8.52
N LEU A 130 0.76 7.01 -9.82
CA LEU A 130 1.45 5.95 -10.54
C LEU A 130 2.91 6.34 -10.81
N HIS A 131 3.80 5.48 -10.39
CA HIS A 131 5.22 5.57 -10.65
C HIS A 131 5.83 4.16 -10.62
N ALA A 132 6.83 3.89 -11.46
CA ALA A 132 7.45 2.57 -11.58
C ALA A 132 7.90 2.02 -10.22
N TYR A 133 8.58 2.81 -9.38
CA TYR A 133 9.07 2.37 -8.07
C TYR A 133 7.97 2.02 -7.06
N LYS A 134 6.71 2.48 -7.28
CA LYS A 134 5.56 2.15 -6.40
C LYS A 134 4.93 0.79 -6.70
N HIS A 135 5.45 0.12 -7.71
CA HIS A 135 5.17 -1.28 -8.02
C HIS A 135 3.70 -1.62 -8.32
N GLN A 136 2.91 -0.67 -8.86
CA GLN A 136 1.59 -1.03 -9.38
C GLN A 136 1.69 -2.13 -10.43
N LEU A 137 2.76 -2.14 -11.23
CA LEU A 137 3.00 -3.20 -12.20
C LEU A 137 3.25 -4.56 -11.53
N LEU A 138 3.90 -4.63 -10.36
CA LEU A 138 4.05 -5.87 -9.60
C LEU A 138 2.69 -6.46 -9.18
N ASN A 139 1.77 -5.61 -8.72
CA ASN A 139 0.41 -6.02 -8.43
C ASN A 139 -0.32 -6.51 -9.70
N VAL A 140 -0.15 -5.83 -10.83
CA VAL A 140 -0.69 -6.28 -12.14
C VAL A 140 -0.16 -7.67 -12.52
N LEU A 141 1.15 -7.93 -12.33
CA LEU A 141 1.74 -9.25 -12.61
C LEU A 141 1.08 -10.35 -11.76
N ASN A 142 0.84 -10.08 -10.47
CA ASN A 142 0.13 -11.01 -9.59
C ASN A 142 -1.32 -11.25 -10.04
N ILE A 143 -2.04 -10.20 -10.43
CA ILE A 143 -3.41 -10.32 -10.93
C ILE A 143 -3.45 -11.16 -12.21
N ILE A 144 -2.51 -10.98 -13.13
CA ILE A 144 -2.38 -11.81 -14.34
C ILE A 144 -2.13 -13.27 -13.96
N LYS A 145 -1.25 -13.53 -12.99
CA LYS A 145 -1.01 -14.89 -12.49
C LYS A 145 -2.29 -15.51 -11.92
N GLN A 146 -3.01 -14.81 -11.06
CA GLN A 146 -4.25 -15.30 -10.47
C GLN A 146 -5.33 -15.57 -11.54
N TYR A 147 -5.45 -14.68 -12.52
CA TYR A 147 -6.35 -14.87 -13.66
C TYR A 147 -6.03 -16.16 -14.43
N ARG A 148 -4.76 -16.40 -14.73
CA ARG A 148 -4.31 -17.62 -15.43
C ARG A 148 -4.57 -18.87 -14.60
N ASP A 149 -4.23 -18.85 -13.31
CA ASP A 149 -4.50 -19.97 -12.39
C ASP A 149 -6.00 -20.35 -12.38
N LEU A 150 -6.89 -19.34 -12.37
CA LEU A 150 -8.34 -19.57 -12.40
C LEU A 150 -8.84 -20.02 -13.78
N LYS A 151 -8.20 -19.62 -14.87
CA LYS A 151 -8.50 -20.15 -16.20
C LYS A 151 -8.12 -21.62 -16.33
N ASP A 152 -6.97 -22.01 -15.74
CA ASP A 152 -6.49 -23.38 -15.75
C ASP A 152 -7.28 -24.27 -14.76
N ASN A 153 -7.75 -23.69 -13.64
CA ASN A 153 -8.55 -24.37 -12.62
C ASN A 153 -9.67 -23.46 -12.07
N PRO A 154 -10.82 -23.35 -12.78
CA PRO A 154 -11.93 -22.49 -12.37
C PRO A 154 -12.53 -22.85 -11.00
N ASP A 155 -12.42 -24.10 -10.58
CA ASP A 155 -12.94 -24.60 -9.32
C ASP A 155 -11.98 -24.41 -8.14
N LYS A 156 -10.80 -23.83 -8.37
CA LYS A 156 -9.83 -23.55 -7.31
C LYS A 156 -10.52 -22.76 -6.17
N ASP A 157 -10.40 -23.28 -4.95
CA ASP A 157 -10.92 -22.61 -3.75
C ASP A 157 -9.97 -21.47 -3.37
N ILE A 158 -10.39 -20.24 -3.68
CA ILE A 158 -9.71 -19.01 -3.32
C ILE A 158 -10.67 -18.09 -2.59
N VAL A 159 -10.13 -17.18 -1.78
CA VAL A 159 -10.89 -16.03 -1.28
C VAL A 159 -11.19 -15.09 -2.47
N GLN A 160 -12.39 -14.53 -2.51
CA GLN A 160 -12.73 -13.55 -3.53
C GLN A 160 -11.91 -12.27 -3.33
N HIS A 161 -11.32 -11.76 -4.41
CA HIS A 161 -10.54 -10.52 -4.41
C HIS A 161 -11.15 -9.46 -5.33
N VAL A 162 -11.18 -8.24 -4.83
CA VAL A 162 -11.45 -7.02 -5.60
C VAL A 162 -10.22 -6.12 -5.50
N TYR A 163 -9.40 -6.10 -6.55
CA TYR A 163 -8.25 -5.21 -6.66
C TYR A 163 -8.73 -3.82 -7.08
N ILE A 164 -8.51 -2.83 -6.23
CA ILE A 164 -8.97 -1.46 -6.42
C ILE A 164 -7.77 -0.54 -6.63
N PHE A 165 -7.65 -0.04 -7.85
CA PHE A 165 -6.64 0.95 -8.22
C PHE A 165 -7.24 2.35 -8.30
N GLY A 166 -6.45 3.35 -7.94
CA GLY A 166 -6.73 4.75 -8.20
C GLY A 166 -5.40 5.48 -8.37
N ALA A 167 -5.16 6.04 -9.54
CA ALA A 167 -3.87 6.62 -9.86
C ALA A 167 -4.00 7.81 -10.80
N LYS A 168 -2.97 8.66 -10.78
CA LYS A 168 -2.72 9.70 -11.77
C LYS A 168 -1.26 9.63 -12.20
N ALA A 169 -1.00 9.72 -13.50
CA ALA A 169 0.34 9.82 -14.07
C ALA A 169 0.69 11.27 -14.33
N ALA A 170 1.99 11.62 -14.24
CA ALA A 170 2.48 12.89 -14.74
C ALA A 170 2.26 12.98 -16.27
N PRO A 171 1.97 14.17 -16.82
CA PRO A 171 1.61 14.32 -18.24
C PRO A 171 2.63 13.75 -19.23
N GLY A 172 3.93 13.86 -18.94
CA GLY A 172 5.02 13.33 -19.77
C GLY A 172 5.48 11.92 -19.44
N TYR A 173 4.88 11.25 -18.44
CA TYR A 173 5.32 9.93 -18.02
C TYR A 173 4.58 8.82 -18.79
N HIS A 174 5.08 8.49 -19.96
CA HIS A 174 4.44 7.55 -20.89
C HIS A 174 4.27 6.16 -20.26
N PHE A 175 5.33 5.59 -19.69
CA PHE A 175 5.28 4.29 -19.03
C PHE A 175 4.17 4.18 -17.98
N ALA A 176 4.00 5.22 -17.14
CA ALA A 176 2.92 5.25 -16.16
C ALA A 176 1.54 5.22 -16.82
N LYS A 177 1.37 5.90 -17.95
CA LYS A 177 0.11 5.86 -18.73
C LYS A 177 -0.13 4.49 -19.33
N SER A 178 0.92 3.83 -19.81
CA SER A 178 0.86 2.47 -20.34
C SER A 178 0.42 1.47 -19.26
N VAL A 179 0.95 1.58 -18.04
CA VAL A 179 0.50 0.75 -16.91
C VAL A 179 -0.98 1.01 -16.58
N ILE A 180 -1.43 2.28 -16.55
CA ILE A 180 -2.85 2.60 -16.32
C ILE A 180 -3.74 1.97 -17.41
N LYS A 181 -3.35 2.04 -18.67
CA LYS A 181 -4.10 1.41 -19.76
C LYS A 181 -4.16 -0.10 -19.58
N VAL A 182 -3.05 -0.73 -19.28
CA VAL A 182 -3.00 -2.18 -19.03
C VAL A 182 -3.91 -2.58 -17.87
N ILE A 183 -3.93 -1.83 -16.77
CA ILE A 183 -4.85 -2.11 -15.66
C ILE A 183 -6.31 -2.06 -16.13
N ASN A 184 -6.69 -1.08 -16.94
CA ASN A 184 -8.07 -0.96 -17.45
C ASN A 184 -8.43 -2.09 -18.43
N GLU A 185 -7.55 -2.46 -19.34
CA GLU A 185 -7.81 -3.55 -20.28
C GLU A 185 -7.82 -4.92 -19.58
N LEU A 186 -6.97 -5.11 -18.57
CA LEU A 186 -6.99 -6.28 -17.70
C LEU A 186 -8.31 -6.34 -16.88
N ALA A 187 -8.79 -5.20 -16.38
CA ALA A 187 -10.08 -5.09 -15.71
C ALA A 187 -11.23 -5.48 -16.65
N ASN A 188 -11.22 -4.99 -17.88
CA ASN A 188 -12.21 -5.36 -18.91
C ASN A 188 -12.19 -6.86 -19.18
N LEU A 189 -11.01 -7.46 -19.32
CA LEU A 189 -10.85 -8.89 -19.56
C LEU A 189 -11.42 -9.71 -18.39
N ILE A 190 -10.98 -9.42 -17.16
CA ILE A 190 -11.32 -10.18 -15.96
C ILE A 190 -12.79 -10.02 -15.58
N ASN A 191 -13.29 -8.78 -15.57
CA ASN A 191 -14.64 -8.49 -15.09
C ASN A 191 -15.74 -9.05 -15.97
N ASN A 192 -15.45 -9.26 -17.27
CA ASN A 192 -16.38 -9.85 -18.25
C ASN A 192 -16.21 -11.37 -18.43
N ASP A 193 -15.23 -11.97 -17.77
CA ASP A 193 -15.01 -13.42 -17.85
C ASP A 193 -15.93 -14.16 -16.86
N ILE A 194 -17.03 -14.68 -17.37
CA ILE A 194 -18.03 -15.42 -16.58
C ILE A 194 -17.48 -16.71 -15.96
N SER A 195 -16.41 -17.29 -16.52
CA SER A 195 -15.82 -18.53 -16.01
C SER A 195 -15.16 -18.35 -14.64
N LEU A 196 -14.85 -17.11 -14.25
CA LEU A 196 -14.27 -16.80 -12.96
C LEU A 196 -15.29 -16.78 -11.81
N ASN A 197 -16.58 -16.85 -12.09
CA ASN A 197 -17.67 -16.82 -11.10
C ASN A 197 -17.54 -15.69 -10.07
N GLY A 198 -17.02 -14.53 -10.49
CA GLY A 198 -16.81 -13.36 -9.62
C GLY A 198 -15.67 -13.50 -8.59
N LYS A 199 -14.88 -14.57 -8.65
CA LYS A 199 -13.76 -14.81 -7.71
C LYS A 199 -12.68 -13.72 -7.75
N LEU A 200 -12.54 -13.06 -8.91
CA LEU A 200 -11.57 -12.02 -9.15
C LEU A 200 -12.24 -10.85 -9.85
N LYS A 201 -12.04 -9.65 -9.33
CA LYS A 201 -12.47 -8.38 -9.93
C LYS A 201 -11.35 -7.37 -9.88
N VAL A 202 -11.28 -6.52 -10.89
CA VAL A 202 -10.33 -5.41 -10.95
C VAL A 202 -11.10 -4.12 -11.23
N VAL A 203 -10.85 -3.10 -10.44
CA VAL A 203 -11.52 -1.80 -10.54
C VAL A 203 -10.47 -0.71 -10.62
N PHE A 204 -10.57 0.16 -11.61
CA PHE A 204 -9.79 1.39 -11.67
C PHE A 204 -10.71 2.59 -11.43
N LEU A 205 -10.48 3.31 -10.33
CA LEU A 205 -11.24 4.51 -10.00
C LEU A 205 -10.53 5.76 -10.53
N GLU A 206 -11.19 6.41 -11.48
CA GLU A 206 -10.65 7.60 -12.14
C GLU A 206 -10.56 8.80 -11.19
N ASN A 207 -9.68 9.72 -11.54
CA ASN A 207 -9.52 10.99 -10.85
C ASN A 207 -9.33 10.88 -9.33
N TYR A 208 -8.54 9.90 -8.88
CA TYR A 208 -8.25 9.74 -7.45
C TYR A 208 -7.83 11.06 -6.80
N ASN A 209 -8.53 11.45 -5.75
CA ASN A 209 -8.36 12.68 -4.99
C ASN A 209 -8.75 12.47 -3.53
N VAL A 210 -8.67 13.51 -2.70
CA VAL A 210 -8.95 13.41 -1.26
C VAL A 210 -10.39 12.97 -0.98
N SER A 211 -11.37 13.48 -1.72
CA SER A 211 -12.78 13.09 -1.51
C SER A 211 -13.01 11.62 -1.81
N LEU A 212 -12.40 11.11 -2.88
CA LEU A 212 -12.46 9.68 -3.20
C LEU A 212 -11.68 8.83 -2.19
N ALA A 213 -10.57 9.34 -1.67
CA ALA A 213 -9.82 8.68 -0.62
C ALA A 213 -10.65 8.48 0.66
N GLU A 214 -11.50 9.45 1.01
CA GLU A 214 -12.40 9.37 2.17
C GLU A 214 -13.44 8.25 2.06
N LEU A 215 -13.78 7.83 0.85
CA LEU A 215 -14.67 6.70 0.60
C LEU A 215 -13.90 5.36 0.55
N ILE A 216 -12.71 5.36 -0.07
CA ILE A 216 -11.94 4.14 -0.30
C ILE A 216 -11.25 3.63 0.99
N ILE A 217 -10.64 4.54 1.75
CA ILE A 217 -9.78 4.17 2.88
C ILE A 217 -10.54 3.40 3.97
N PRO A 218 -11.73 3.82 4.43
CA PRO A 218 -12.51 3.06 5.40
C PRO A 218 -12.89 1.65 4.93
N ALA A 219 -13.13 1.49 3.61
CA ALA A 219 -13.59 0.25 3.02
C ALA A 219 -12.49 -0.79 2.76
N ALA A 220 -11.22 -0.40 2.81
CA ALA A 220 -10.10 -1.28 2.48
C ALA A 220 -9.92 -2.39 3.51
N ASN A 221 -9.70 -3.61 3.03
CA ASN A 221 -9.22 -4.74 3.83
C ASN A 221 -7.69 -4.79 3.80
N VAL A 222 -7.09 -4.61 2.63
CA VAL A 222 -5.65 -4.62 2.41
C VAL A 222 -5.19 -3.29 1.85
N SER A 223 -4.08 -2.81 2.37
CA SER A 223 -3.39 -1.59 1.94
C SER A 223 -2.06 -1.95 1.29
N GLU A 224 -1.97 -1.77 -0.03
CA GLU A 224 -0.78 -2.05 -0.83
C GLU A 224 0.28 -0.95 -0.69
N GLN A 225 1.36 -1.27 0.04
CA GLN A 225 2.48 -0.38 0.31
C GLN A 225 3.80 -1.02 -0.14
N ILE A 226 3.84 -1.40 -1.42
CA ILE A 226 4.80 -2.33 -2.04
C ILE A 226 5.88 -1.64 -2.87
N SER A 227 6.22 -0.40 -2.56
CA SER A 227 7.32 0.32 -3.23
C SER A 227 8.65 -0.45 -3.11
N LEU A 228 9.53 -0.29 -4.09
CA LEU A 228 10.90 -0.78 -3.95
C LEU A 228 11.53 -0.17 -2.69
N ALA A 229 12.06 -1.01 -1.81
CA ALA A 229 12.68 -0.55 -0.58
C ALA A 229 13.74 0.53 -0.85
N SER A 230 13.86 1.51 0.01
CA SER A 230 14.68 2.71 -0.13
C SER A 230 14.15 3.84 -1.04
N LYS A 231 13.01 3.67 -1.72
CA LYS A 231 12.48 4.67 -2.67
C LYS A 231 11.32 5.49 -2.12
N GLU A 232 10.49 4.96 -1.23
CA GLU A 232 9.41 5.71 -0.59
C GLU A 232 9.90 6.34 0.72
N ALA A 233 9.94 7.65 0.77
CA ALA A 233 10.49 8.37 1.93
C ALA A 233 9.73 8.11 3.24
N SER A 234 8.41 8.01 3.19
CA SER A 234 7.56 7.73 4.35
C SER A 234 6.27 7.03 3.95
N GLY A 235 5.54 7.60 2.98
CA GLY A 235 4.14 7.33 2.79
C GLY A 235 3.27 8.12 3.78
N ALA A 236 2.01 8.28 3.44
CA ALA A 236 0.98 8.82 4.32
C ALA A 236 -0.31 8.00 4.20
N SER A 237 -0.53 7.34 3.05
CA SER A 237 -1.68 6.45 2.87
C SER A 237 -1.60 5.22 3.79
N ASN A 238 -0.42 4.65 3.99
CA ASN A 238 -0.19 3.55 4.91
C ASN A 238 -0.74 3.85 6.33
N MET A 239 -0.45 5.05 6.85
CA MET A 239 -0.94 5.50 8.17
C MET A 239 -2.46 5.66 8.20
N LYS A 240 -3.06 6.20 7.12
CA LYS A 240 -4.51 6.37 7.00
C LYS A 240 -5.24 5.03 6.96
N PHE A 241 -4.74 4.10 6.17
CA PHE A 241 -5.28 2.74 6.08
C PHE A 241 -5.15 1.99 7.40
N MET A 242 -4.01 2.10 8.09
CA MET A 242 -3.79 1.53 9.42
C MET A 242 -4.86 2.04 10.41
N MET A 243 -5.12 3.36 10.42
CA MET A 243 -6.08 4.00 11.31
C MET A 243 -7.53 3.54 11.10
N THR A 244 -7.87 3.05 9.91
CA THR A 244 -9.19 2.46 9.59
C THR A 244 -9.18 0.94 9.56
N GLY A 245 -8.09 0.31 10.01
CA GLY A 245 -8.00 -1.14 10.22
C GLY A 245 -7.73 -1.96 8.96
N ALA A 246 -7.20 -1.38 7.89
CA ALA A 246 -6.69 -2.16 6.78
C ALA A 246 -5.36 -2.82 7.17
N ILE A 247 -5.17 -4.07 6.75
CA ILE A 247 -3.90 -4.78 6.93
C ILE A 247 -2.93 -4.29 5.87
N THR A 248 -1.75 -3.87 6.30
CA THR A 248 -0.71 -3.41 5.39
C THR A 248 0.04 -4.59 4.78
N LEU A 249 0.04 -4.70 3.46
CA LEU A 249 0.91 -5.58 2.69
C LEU A 249 2.05 -4.72 2.14
N ALA A 250 3.28 -4.96 2.55
CA ALA A 250 4.35 -4.00 2.37
C ALA A 250 5.73 -4.59 2.19
N THR A 251 6.59 -3.81 1.55
CA THR A 251 8.05 -3.93 1.67
C THR A 251 8.55 -3.16 2.91
N LEU A 252 9.76 -3.48 3.37
CA LEU A 252 10.42 -2.74 4.45
C LEU A 252 10.97 -1.40 3.94
N ASP A 253 10.05 -0.44 3.74
CA ASP A 253 10.34 0.88 3.22
C ASP A 253 9.54 1.97 3.93
N GLY A 254 10.07 3.18 3.99
CA GLY A 254 9.42 4.34 4.60
C GLY A 254 8.92 4.07 6.02
N ALA A 255 7.69 4.50 6.31
CA ALA A 255 7.07 4.29 7.61
C ALA A 255 6.48 2.88 7.80
N ASN A 256 6.53 1.99 6.81
CA ASN A 256 6.05 0.61 6.96
C ASN A 256 6.82 -0.14 8.05
N ILE A 257 8.12 0.16 8.21
CA ILE A 257 8.94 -0.40 9.29
C ILE A 257 8.39 0.02 10.65
N GLU A 258 8.10 1.30 10.83
CA GLU A 258 7.57 1.83 12.08
C GLU A 258 6.14 1.31 12.33
N ILE A 259 5.33 1.09 11.28
CA ILE A 259 4.01 0.42 11.41
C ILE A 259 4.20 -1.01 11.92
N LYS A 260 5.14 -1.78 11.33
CA LYS A 260 5.46 -3.14 11.80
C LYS A 260 5.87 -3.16 13.26
N ASP A 261 6.69 -2.19 13.70
CA ASP A 261 7.13 -2.08 15.09
C ASP A 261 5.95 -1.86 16.05
N GLU A 262 4.94 -1.06 15.62
CA GLU A 262 3.76 -0.75 16.46
C GLU A 262 2.74 -1.89 16.50
N VAL A 263 2.52 -2.62 15.41
CA VAL A 263 1.47 -3.64 15.34
C VAL A 263 1.98 -5.07 15.58
N GLY A 264 3.29 -5.29 15.46
CA GLY A 264 3.89 -6.62 15.49
C GLY A 264 3.75 -7.37 14.16
N SER A 265 4.62 -8.37 13.96
CA SER A 265 4.76 -9.10 12.69
C SER A 265 3.52 -9.91 12.29
N ASP A 266 2.64 -10.24 13.24
CA ASP A 266 1.43 -11.03 13.00
C ASP A 266 0.27 -10.18 12.43
N ASN A 267 0.38 -8.85 12.47
CA ASN A 267 -0.69 -7.93 12.11
C ASN A 267 -0.36 -7.06 10.88
N ILE A 268 0.68 -7.43 10.15
CA ILE A 268 1.15 -6.83 8.91
C ILE A 268 1.77 -7.95 8.05
N VAL A 269 1.74 -7.82 6.74
CA VAL A 269 2.40 -8.77 5.85
C VAL A 269 3.58 -8.07 5.17
N ILE A 270 4.79 -8.56 5.45
CA ILE A 270 6.03 -8.04 4.85
C ILE A 270 6.58 -9.04 3.85
N PHE A 271 7.11 -8.54 2.74
CA PHE A 271 7.74 -9.34 1.71
C PHE A 271 8.89 -8.58 1.02
N GLY A 272 9.61 -9.32 0.17
CA GLY A 272 10.58 -8.79 -0.79
C GLY A 272 11.90 -8.35 -0.17
N MET A 273 12.73 -7.77 -1.02
CA MET A 273 14.05 -7.29 -0.66
C MET A 273 13.98 -6.11 0.30
N ASP A 274 14.93 -6.04 1.22
CA ASP A 274 15.19 -4.84 2.02
C ASP A 274 16.20 -3.89 1.32
N LYS A 275 16.50 -2.77 1.97
CA LYS A 275 17.46 -1.80 1.42
C LYS A 275 18.85 -2.40 1.18
N ASP A 276 19.31 -3.28 2.07
CA ASP A 276 20.66 -3.83 2.02
C ASP A 276 20.78 -4.84 0.87
N ASP A 277 19.73 -5.60 0.58
CA ASP A 277 19.65 -6.46 -0.59
C ASP A 277 19.78 -5.65 -1.89
N ILE A 278 19.02 -4.55 -1.99
CA ILE A 278 19.02 -3.67 -3.17
C ILE A 278 20.39 -2.99 -3.36
N TYR A 279 20.96 -2.43 -2.29
CA TYR A 279 22.28 -1.82 -2.37
C TYR A 279 23.36 -2.84 -2.77
N ARG A 280 23.25 -4.08 -2.32
CA ARG A 280 24.13 -5.17 -2.70
C ARG A 280 24.05 -5.48 -4.19
N HIS A 281 22.87 -5.45 -4.80
CA HIS A 281 22.69 -5.58 -6.25
C HIS A 281 23.31 -4.40 -7.01
N TYR A 282 23.14 -3.17 -6.51
CA TYR A 282 23.78 -2.01 -7.13
C TYR A 282 25.33 -2.09 -7.09
N GLU A 283 25.90 -2.53 -5.97
CA GLU A 283 27.35 -2.67 -5.81
C GLU A 283 27.94 -3.79 -6.67
N ARG A 284 27.24 -4.94 -6.75
CA ARG A 284 27.72 -6.11 -7.48
C ARG A 284 27.40 -6.09 -8.96
N HIS A 285 26.44 -5.28 -9.38
CA HIS A 285 25.91 -5.26 -10.75
C HIS A 285 25.48 -6.66 -11.23
N ASP A 286 24.85 -7.45 -10.35
CA ASP A 286 24.53 -8.88 -10.55
C ASP A 286 23.06 -9.16 -10.82
N TYR A 287 22.20 -8.13 -10.95
CA TYR A 287 20.80 -8.28 -11.32
C TYR A 287 20.61 -8.35 -12.83
N TYR A 288 19.99 -9.44 -13.29
CA TYR A 288 19.68 -9.67 -14.70
C TYR A 288 18.24 -10.17 -14.84
N SER A 289 17.30 -9.29 -15.09
CA SER A 289 15.87 -9.59 -15.20
C SER A 289 15.56 -10.63 -16.28
N ARG A 290 16.30 -10.60 -17.42
CA ARG A 290 16.18 -11.59 -18.48
C ARG A 290 16.50 -13.01 -17.98
N SER A 291 17.50 -13.17 -17.12
CA SER A 291 17.84 -14.48 -16.54
C SER A 291 16.71 -15.02 -15.68
N ILE A 292 16.07 -14.17 -14.88
CA ILE A 292 14.90 -14.54 -14.06
C ILE A 292 13.75 -14.98 -14.98
N TYR A 293 13.44 -14.19 -15.99
CA TYR A 293 12.40 -14.48 -16.99
C TYR A 293 12.66 -15.82 -17.71
N GLU A 294 13.89 -16.08 -18.16
CA GLU A 294 14.22 -17.31 -18.90
C GLU A 294 14.17 -18.56 -18.02
N ASN A 295 14.52 -18.45 -16.74
CA ASN A 295 14.61 -19.57 -15.81
C ASN A 295 13.35 -19.80 -14.96
N ASN A 296 12.38 -18.87 -14.95
CA ASN A 296 11.13 -19.03 -14.22
C ASN A 296 9.93 -19.04 -15.17
N THR A 297 9.33 -20.23 -15.33
CA THR A 297 8.21 -20.44 -16.26
C THR A 297 6.99 -19.59 -15.90
N ILE A 298 6.70 -19.40 -14.59
CA ILE A 298 5.55 -18.59 -14.14
C ILE A 298 5.77 -17.13 -14.53
N ILE A 299 6.93 -16.58 -14.20
CA ILE A 299 7.30 -15.20 -14.55
C ILE A 299 7.24 -15.02 -16.07
N ARG A 300 7.80 -15.93 -16.83
CA ARG A 300 7.76 -15.88 -18.29
C ARG A 300 6.32 -15.83 -18.81
N CYS A 301 5.46 -16.75 -18.35
CA CYS A 301 4.06 -16.78 -18.78
C CYS A 301 3.29 -15.50 -18.45
N VAL A 302 3.57 -14.90 -17.29
CA VAL A 302 2.94 -13.65 -16.86
C VAL A 302 3.44 -12.48 -17.69
N VAL A 303 4.75 -12.35 -17.89
CA VAL A 303 5.37 -11.27 -18.68
C VAL A 303 4.97 -11.38 -20.16
N ASP A 304 4.92 -12.59 -20.72
CA ASP A 304 4.48 -12.80 -22.11
C ASP A 304 3.03 -12.36 -22.34
N SER A 305 2.20 -12.31 -21.31
CA SER A 305 0.82 -11.84 -21.40
C SER A 305 0.69 -10.38 -21.91
N PHE A 306 1.75 -9.59 -21.78
CA PHE A 306 1.77 -8.22 -22.34
C PHE A 306 1.93 -8.18 -23.86
N ILE A 307 2.51 -9.21 -24.49
CA ILE A 307 2.86 -9.21 -25.92
C ILE A 307 2.20 -10.32 -26.76
N ASN A 308 1.62 -11.33 -26.11
CA ASN A 308 1.07 -12.50 -26.82
C ASN A 308 -0.44 -12.42 -27.11
N GLY A 309 -1.09 -11.28 -26.81
CA GLY A 309 -2.52 -11.08 -27.04
C GLY A 309 -3.43 -11.59 -25.92
N THR A 310 -2.89 -12.09 -24.80
CA THR A 310 -3.69 -12.46 -23.60
C THR A 310 -4.51 -11.29 -23.10
N ILE A 311 -3.92 -10.10 -23.01
CA ILE A 311 -4.62 -8.85 -22.68
C ILE A 311 -4.88 -8.13 -23.99
N PRO A 312 -6.15 -7.88 -24.38
CA PRO A 312 -6.46 -7.22 -25.63
C PRO A 312 -6.14 -5.72 -25.58
N ASN A 313 -6.00 -5.11 -26.77
CA ASN A 313 -5.90 -3.64 -26.96
C ASN A 313 -4.69 -2.94 -26.31
N ILE A 314 -3.62 -3.67 -25.99
CA ILE A 314 -2.41 -3.11 -25.35
C ILE A 314 -1.14 -3.29 -26.20
N GLN A 315 -1.22 -3.45 -27.52
CA GLN A 315 -0.06 -3.82 -28.35
C GLN A 315 1.15 -2.90 -28.13
N GLY A 316 0.94 -1.58 -28.15
CA GLY A 316 2.01 -0.61 -27.91
C GLY A 316 2.45 -0.57 -26.44
N GLU A 317 1.51 -0.46 -25.55
CA GLU A 317 1.74 -0.34 -24.13
C GLU A 317 2.31 -1.65 -23.53
N GLY A 318 1.82 -2.80 -23.99
CA GLY A 318 2.35 -4.11 -23.61
C GLY A 318 3.79 -4.29 -24.06
N THR A 319 4.14 -3.86 -25.29
CA THR A 319 5.51 -3.88 -25.78
C THR A 319 6.41 -2.98 -24.92
N GLU A 320 5.99 -1.75 -24.59
CA GLU A 320 6.75 -0.85 -23.72
C GLU A 320 7.03 -1.48 -22.34
N ILE A 321 6.03 -2.12 -21.74
CA ILE A 321 6.17 -2.79 -20.45
C ILE A 321 7.11 -4.00 -20.57
N TYR A 322 6.94 -4.83 -21.59
CA TYR A 322 7.82 -5.98 -21.84
C TYR A 322 9.28 -5.54 -22.02
N GLU A 323 9.52 -4.52 -22.85
CA GLU A 323 10.86 -3.97 -23.05
C GLU A 323 11.45 -3.41 -21.75
N SER A 324 10.68 -2.68 -20.95
CA SER A 324 11.12 -2.18 -19.64
C SER A 324 11.58 -3.30 -18.72
N LEU A 325 10.84 -4.40 -18.66
CA LEU A 325 11.16 -5.54 -17.81
C LEU A 325 12.34 -6.37 -18.34
N ILE A 326 12.40 -6.62 -19.66
CA ILE A 326 13.32 -7.62 -20.22
C ILE A 326 14.48 -6.99 -20.99
N MET A 327 14.25 -5.92 -21.76
CA MET A 327 15.28 -5.29 -22.59
C MET A 327 16.08 -4.24 -21.80
N TYR A 328 15.40 -3.51 -20.91
CA TYR A 328 16.00 -2.45 -20.08
C TYR A 328 16.26 -2.88 -18.64
N ASN A 329 16.29 -4.19 -18.41
CA ASN A 329 16.73 -4.83 -17.18
C ASN A 329 15.96 -4.41 -15.92
N ASP A 330 14.62 -4.15 -16.03
CA ASP A 330 13.74 -3.98 -14.87
C ASP A 330 14.34 -3.09 -13.77
N GLU A 331 14.43 -1.81 -14.03
CA GLU A 331 15.12 -0.79 -13.18
C GLU A 331 14.75 -0.90 -11.67
N TYR A 332 13.55 -1.39 -11.36
CA TYR A 332 13.02 -1.43 -9.99
C TYR A 332 12.85 -2.85 -9.44
N PHE A 333 13.54 -3.85 -10.01
CA PHE A 333 13.64 -5.22 -9.47
C PHE A 333 12.29 -5.95 -9.28
N LEU A 334 11.27 -5.64 -10.11
CA LEU A 334 9.95 -6.26 -9.99
C LEU A 334 10.00 -7.80 -10.07
N LEU A 335 10.82 -8.31 -11.00
CA LEU A 335 10.89 -9.76 -11.23
C LEU A 335 11.59 -10.50 -10.09
N GLU A 336 12.49 -9.84 -9.37
CA GLU A 336 13.13 -10.40 -8.17
C GLU A 336 12.11 -10.55 -7.03
N ASP A 337 11.30 -9.51 -6.80
CA ASP A 337 10.32 -9.50 -5.73
C ASP A 337 9.02 -10.27 -6.08
N PHE A 338 8.80 -10.67 -7.33
CA PHE A 338 7.53 -11.22 -7.79
C PHE A 338 7.09 -12.46 -7.02
N THR A 339 7.98 -13.43 -6.83
CA THR A 339 7.63 -14.68 -6.13
C THR A 339 7.29 -14.42 -4.67
N ALA A 340 8.07 -13.60 -3.98
CA ALA A 340 7.83 -13.21 -2.61
C ALA A 340 6.50 -12.43 -2.45
N TYR A 341 6.15 -11.60 -3.44
CA TYR A 341 4.88 -10.87 -3.45
C TYR A 341 3.68 -11.81 -3.64
N VAL A 342 3.77 -12.77 -4.55
CA VAL A 342 2.72 -13.79 -4.73
C VAL A 342 2.49 -14.57 -3.44
N GLU A 343 3.55 -15.02 -2.78
CA GLU A 343 3.46 -15.72 -1.49
C GLU A 343 2.85 -14.82 -0.39
N ALA A 344 3.15 -13.53 -0.41
CA ALA A 344 2.59 -12.57 0.53
C ALA A 344 1.08 -12.37 0.32
N GLN A 345 0.62 -12.35 -0.91
CA GLN A 345 -0.80 -12.33 -1.25
C GLN A 345 -1.53 -13.60 -0.76
N GLU A 346 -0.91 -14.77 -0.92
CA GLU A 346 -1.46 -16.02 -0.40
C GLU A 346 -1.53 -16.03 1.15
N LYS A 347 -0.59 -15.37 1.82
CA LYS A 347 -0.63 -15.20 3.29
C LYS A 347 -1.77 -14.30 3.77
N ILE A 348 -2.32 -13.43 2.94
CA ILE A 348 -3.49 -12.61 3.24
C ILE A 348 -4.77 -13.47 3.28
N ASP A 349 -4.89 -14.45 2.42
CA ASP A 349 -6.09 -15.28 2.28
C ASP A 349 -6.39 -16.12 3.53
N GLN A 350 -5.37 -16.64 4.17
CA GLN A 350 -5.52 -17.53 5.33
C GLN A 350 -6.25 -16.88 6.51
N PRO A 351 -5.79 -15.73 7.06
CA PRO A 351 -6.50 -15.07 8.16
C PRO A 351 -7.86 -14.53 7.72
N TYR A 352 -8.05 -14.14 6.46
CA TYR A 352 -9.35 -13.64 5.98
C TYR A 352 -10.45 -14.70 6.01
N ARG A 353 -10.09 -15.98 5.81
CA ARG A 353 -11.04 -17.12 5.98
C ARG A 353 -11.51 -17.30 7.42
N ASN A 354 -10.76 -16.78 8.38
CA ASN A 354 -11.11 -16.75 9.79
C ASN A 354 -11.44 -15.32 10.22
N GLN A 355 -12.72 -14.98 10.22
CA GLN A 355 -13.19 -13.63 10.53
C GLN A 355 -12.67 -13.11 11.88
N ASP A 356 -12.63 -13.94 12.92
CA ASP A 356 -12.14 -13.52 14.22
C ASP A 356 -10.65 -13.14 14.16
N GLN A 357 -9.85 -13.96 13.50
CA GLN A 357 -8.42 -13.68 13.30
C GLN A 357 -8.21 -12.38 12.50
N TRP A 358 -8.94 -12.22 11.39
CA TRP A 358 -8.86 -11.03 10.56
C TRP A 358 -9.24 -9.77 11.32
N MET A 359 -10.33 -9.83 12.07
CA MET A 359 -10.79 -8.70 12.86
C MET A 359 -9.85 -8.34 14.00
N ARG A 360 -9.17 -9.31 14.63
CA ARG A 360 -8.10 -9.05 15.60
C ARG A 360 -6.95 -8.28 14.97
N MET A 361 -6.47 -8.72 13.82
CA MET A 361 -5.41 -8.03 13.06
C MET A 361 -5.82 -6.59 12.73
N SER A 362 -7.02 -6.40 12.18
CA SER A 362 -7.59 -5.09 11.85
C SER A 362 -7.68 -4.18 13.09
N PHE A 363 -8.21 -4.71 14.17
CA PHE A 363 -8.40 -4.01 15.44
C PHE A 363 -7.10 -3.55 16.07
N ILE A 364 -6.05 -4.40 16.04
CA ILE A 364 -4.71 -4.05 16.53
C ILE A 364 -4.11 -2.91 15.71
N ASN A 365 -4.33 -2.89 14.39
CA ASN A 365 -3.90 -1.77 13.55
C ASN A 365 -4.56 -0.45 13.98
N ILE A 366 -5.88 -0.45 14.22
CA ILE A 366 -6.60 0.75 14.71
C ILE A 366 -6.05 1.18 16.07
N ALA A 367 -5.94 0.26 17.02
CA ALA A 367 -5.56 0.55 18.39
C ALA A 367 -4.17 1.18 18.53
N ASN A 368 -3.24 0.86 17.62
CA ASN A 368 -1.86 1.33 17.65
C ASN A 368 -1.54 2.41 16.59
N SER A 369 -2.57 2.98 15.96
CA SER A 369 -2.40 4.02 14.94
C SER A 369 -2.11 5.41 15.52
N ASP A 370 -2.23 5.59 16.82
CA ASP A 370 -1.93 6.80 17.56
C ASP A 370 -0.50 7.33 17.37
N LYS A 371 0.42 6.46 16.96
CA LYS A 371 1.82 6.80 16.66
C LYS A 371 1.97 7.78 15.49
N PHE A 372 1.05 7.74 14.52
CA PHE A 372 1.20 8.41 13.23
C PHE A 372 0.26 9.61 13.11
N ILE A 373 0.31 10.53 14.06
CA ILE A 373 -0.55 11.72 14.08
C ILE A 373 0.25 13.00 13.82
N SER A 374 -0.37 13.92 13.08
CA SER A 374 0.26 15.20 12.73
C SER A 374 0.51 16.09 13.93
N ASP A 375 -0.30 15.97 15.00
CA ASP A 375 -0.15 16.78 16.20
C ASP A 375 1.19 16.51 16.89
N ASP A 376 1.60 15.25 17.00
CA ASP A 376 2.91 14.88 17.55
C ASP A 376 4.05 15.36 16.66
N THR A 377 3.92 15.18 15.35
CA THR A 377 4.92 15.63 14.39
C THR A 377 5.13 17.14 14.49
N ILE A 378 4.05 17.94 14.54
CA ILE A 378 4.13 19.41 14.69
C ILE A 378 4.68 19.81 16.06
N THR A 379 4.31 19.07 17.10
CA THR A 379 4.85 19.32 18.46
C THR A 379 6.36 19.09 18.50
N GLN A 380 6.87 18.05 17.83
CA GLN A 380 8.30 17.79 17.68
C GLN A 380 9.00 18.92 16.89
N TYR A 381 8.42 19.39 15.78
CA TYR A 381 8.93 20.58 15.08
C TYR A 381 9.01 21.79 15.98
N ALA A 382 7.93 22.08 16.71
CA ALA A 382 7.83 23.25 17.59
C ALA A 382 8.90 23.23 18.68
N LYS A 383 9.08 22.09 19.35
CA LYS A 383 10.03 21.96 20.48
C LYS A 383 11.48 21.82 20.01
N GLU A 384 11.74 20.94 19.05
CA GLU A 384 13.11 20.49 18.76
C GLU A 384 13.77 21.31 17.65
N ILE A 385 12.99 21.86 16.69
CA ILE A 385 13.51 22.62 15.56
C ILE A 385 13.29 24.12 15.76
N TRP A 386 12.05 24.53 16.01
CA TRP A 386 11.72 25.95 16.13
C TRP A 386 11.96 26.51 17.54
N GLN A 387 12.16 25.64 18.52
CA GLN A 387 12.44 26.00 19.93
C GLN A 387 11.42 27.00 20.50
N LEU A 388 10.15 26.81 20.11
CA LEU A 388 9.07 27.63 20.62
C LEU A 388 8.86 27.38 22.12
N LYS A 389 8.79 28.48 22.88
CA LYS A 389 8.39 28.41 24.30
C LYS A 389 6.87 28.24 24.35
N ASN A 390 6.39 27.31 25.15
CA ASN A 390 4.94 27.14 25.44
C ASN A 390 4.41 28.39 26.12
#